data_95113fc3b2c60640c1fc07bef8a60f48
#
_entry.id   95113fc3b2c60640c1fc07bef8a60f48
#
_cell.length_a   1.000
_cell.length_b   1.000
_cell.length_c   1.000
_cell.angle_alpha   90.00
_cell.angle_beta   90.00
_cell.angle_gamma   90.00
#
_symmetry.space_group_name_H-M   'P 1'
#
loop_
_entity.id
_entity.type
_entity.pdbx_description
1 polymer ?
#
loop_
_entity_poly.entity_id
_entity_poly.type
_entity_poly.pdbx_seq_one_letter_code
_entity_poly.pdbx_strand_id
1 'polypeptide(L)'
;ELAQYLGSSHEVELSAGQSTQINLPFVTATDAGPLHMDYSLSRSKFQELTADLLERCRKPFEQAIKDASLSTNDIEHVILVGGSTRMPAVTELVQTMTGKEPNKSVNPDEVVAVGAAVQAGVLKGEVKDILLLDVTPLSLGIETKGGVMTKMIERNTTIPTRRTEVYTTAEDNQPSVEIHVLQGEREMSQFNKTLGKFQLVDIPPAPRGVPQIEVTFDIDANGIVHVSAKDRATGKEQSITITGQSSLEKDKIDQMIADAEAHANEDRERKEQAETRNSADSLVYQTEKMVRENGDKLGDEE
;
A
#
# COMPACT_ATOMS: atom_id res chain seq x y z
N GLU A 1 10.28 21.33 -21.21
CA GLU A 1 9.60 21.67 -22.49
C GLU A 1 10.11 20.78 -23.64
N LEU A 2 11.43 20.62 -23.84
CA LEU A 2 11.97 19.76 -24.91
C LEU A 2 11.57 18.29 -24.75
N ALA A 3 11.63 17.76 -23.53
CA ALA A 3 11.20 16.40 -23.21
C ALA A 3 9.69 16.19 -23.43
N GLN A 4 8.89 17.22 -23.19
CA GLN A 4 7.44 17.20 -23.39
C GLN A 4 7.07 17.32 -24.88
N TYR A 5 7.85 18.08 -25.67
CA TYR A 5 7.70 18.18 -27.12
C TYR A 5 8.13 16.90 -27.85
N LEU A 6 9.17 16.22 -27.34
CA LEU A 6 9.68 14.95 -27.88
C LEU A 6 8.86 13.72 -27.47
N GLY A 7 7.99 13.86 -26.43
CA GLY A 7 7.45 12.72 -25.70
C GLY A 7 6.45 11.84 -26.44
N SER A 8 5.56 12.36 -27.24
CA SER A 8 4.44 11.52 -27.73
C SER A 8 4.52 11.16 -29.21
N SER A 9 4.82 12.09 -30.11
CA SER A 9 4.83 11.81 -31.55
C SER A 9 6.05 11.05 -32.00
N HIS A 10 7.24 11.42 -31.53
CA HIS A 10 8.50 10.78 -31.91
C HIS A 10 8.66 9.38 -31.32
N GLU A 11 8.11 9.14 -30.12
CA GLU A 11 8.05 7.79 -29.52
C GLU A 11 7.17 6.86 -30.37
N VAL A 12 6.01 7.33 -30.81
CA VAL A 12 5.12 6.57 -31.70
C VAL A 12 5.80 6.27 -33.02
N GLU A 13 6.49 7.24 -33.64
CA GLU A 13 7.25 7.02 -34.87
C GLU A 13 8.38 5.99 -34.67
N LEU A 14 9.14 6.09 -33.55
CA LEU A 14 10.20 5.16 -33.21
C LEU A 14 9.70 3.77 -32.80
N SER A 15 8.44 3.62 -32.40
CA SER A 15 7.85 2.30 -32.14
C SER A 15 7.66 1.48 -33.42
N ALA A 16 7.37 2.14 -34.54
CA ALA A 16 7.18 1.52 -35.85
C ALA A 16 8.38 1.66 -36.78
N GLY A 17 9.05 2.84 -36.77
CA GLY A 17 10.19 3.16 -37.64
C GLY A 17 11.55 2.98 -36.98
N GLN A 18 12.63 3.04 -37.76
CA GLN A 18 14.01 2.96 -37.27
C GLN A 18 14.59 4.32 -36.88
N SER A 19 13.97 5.42 -37.33
CA SER A 19 14.39 6.79 -37.02
C SER A 19 13.22 7.75 -37.12
N THR A 20 13.35 8.89 -36.44
CA THR A 20 12.44 10.02 -36.53
C THR A 20 13.24 11.31 -36.74
N GLN A 21 12.61 12.36 -37.30
CA GLN A 21 13.22 13.65 -37.52
C GLN A 21 12.73 14.65 -36.47
N ILE A 22 13.68 15.27 -35.77
CA ILE A 22 13.43 16.35 -34.82
C ILE A 22 13.78 17.65 -35.50
N ASN A 23 12.79 18.47 -35.81
CA ASN A 23 12.99 19.78 -36.40
C ASN A 23 12.52 20.86 -35.43
N LEU A 24 13.43 21.67 -34.94
CA LEU A 24 13.16 22.81 -34.07
C LEU A 24 13.59 24.08 -34.79
N PRO A 25 12.64 24.82 -35.40
CA PRO A 25 12.94 26.08 -36.06
C PRO A 25 13.24 27.19 -35.04
N PHE A 26 14.13 28.11 -35.40
CA PHE A 26 14.45 29.31 -34.60
C PHE A 26 14.98 29.01 -33.18
N VAL A 27 15.89 28.02 -33.05
CA VAL A 27 16.49 27.67 -31.76
C VAL A 27 17.29 28.83 -31.18
N THR A 28 17.99 29.55 -32.06
CA THR A 28 18.74 30.79 -31.72
C THR A 28 18.91 31.66 -32.94
N ALA A 29 19.34 32.91 -32.72
CA ALA A 29 19.68 33.84 -33.79
C ALA A 29 21.17 34.24 -33.67
N THR A 30 21.84 34.33 -34.80
CA THR A 30 23.21 34.86 -34.93
C THR A 30 23.21 36.04 -35.88
N ASP A 31 24.35 36.74 -35.99
CA ASP A 31 24.53 37.82 -36.96
C ASP A 31 24.32 37.36 -38.43
N ALA A 32 24.44 36.07 -38.70
CA ALA A 32 24.18 35.46 -40.00
C ALA A 32 22.73 35.04 -40.24
N GLY A 33 21.86 35.21 -39.24
CA GLY A 33 20.42 34.84 -39.25
C GLY A 33 20.01 33.79 -38.25
N PRO A 34 18.76 33.34 -38.30
CA PRO A 34 18.20 32.33 -37.40
C PRO A 34 18.87 30.97 -37.64
N LEU A 35 19.13 30.25 -36.56
CA LEU A 35 19.58 28.85 -36.58
C LEU A 35 18.41 27.92 -36.24
N HIS A 36 18.34 26.84 -36.99
CA HIS A 36 17.39 25.76 -36.81
C HIS A 36 18.15 24.50 -36.36
N MET A 37 17.49 23.67 -35.54
CA MET A 37 17.98 22.35 -35.23
C MET A 37 17.22 21.32 -36.03
N ASP A 38 17.95 20.56 -36.83
CA ASP A 38 17.41 19.43 -37.57
C ASP A 38 18.24 18.18 -37.21
N TYR A 39 17.61 17.24 -36.54
CA TYR A 39 18.30 16.06 -35.98
C TYR A 39 17.55 14.77 -36.28
N SER A 40 18.26 13.80 -36.83
CA SER A 40 17.73 12.45 -37.03
C SER A 40 18.01 11.58 -35.80
N LEU A 41 16.99 11.22 -35.05
CA LEU A 41 17.10 10.33 -33.89
C LEU A 41 16.78 8.90 -34.31
N SER A 42 17.76 8.00 -34.19
CA SER A 42 17.55 6.58 -34.43
C SER A 42 16.89 5.89 -33.21
N ARG A 43 16.12 4.81 -33.46
CA ARG A 43 15.56 3.95 -32.41
C ARG A 43 16.64 3.45 -31.43
N SER A 44 17.77 3.00 -31.97
CA SER A 44 18.89 2.51 -31.13
C SER A 44 19.44 3.58 -30.20
N LYS A 45 19.58 4.84 -30.71
CA LYS A 45 20.04 5.94 -29.86
C LYS A 45 19.02 6.34 -28.82
N PHE A 46 17.73 6.30 -29.15
CA PHE A 46 16.65 6.52 -28.18
C PHE A 46 16.64 5.44 -27.08
N GLN A 47 16.78 4.17 -27.44
CA GLN A 47 16.87 3.06 -26.48
C GLN A 47 18.11 3.18 -25.58
N GLU A 48 19.26 3.59 -26.11
CA GLU A 48 20.46 3.87 -25.32
C GLU A 48 20.21 4.98 -24.28
N LEU A 49 19.57 6.07 -24.70
CA LEU A 49 19.27 7.22 -23.83
C LEU A 49 18.21 6.93 -22.75
N THR A 50 17.37 5.91 -22.95
CA THR A 50 16.27 5.54 -22.04
C THR A 50 16.52 4.22 -21.30
N ALA A 51 17.71 3.63 -21.42
CA ALA A 51 18.03 2.33 -20.86
C ALA A 51 17.90 2.29 -19.32
N ASP A 52 18.26 3.38 -18.65
CA ASP A 52 18.12 3.52 -17.19
C ASP A 52 16.65 3.52 -16.76
N LEU A 53 15.75 4.11 -17.55
CA LEU A 53 14.32 4.11 -17.28
C LEU A 53 13.73 2.71 -17.41
N LEU A 54 14.16 1.94 -18.40
CA LEU A 54 13.76 0.55 -18.58
C LEU A 54 14.23 -0.32 -17.40
N GLU A 55 15.49 -0.15 -16.97
CA GLU A 55 16.00 -0.93 -15.84
C GLU A 55 15.27 -0.62 -14.53
N ARG A 56 14.81 0.61 -14.34
CA ARG A 56 13.97 1.00 -13.20
C ARG A 56 12.61 0.28 -13.16
N CYS A 57 12.12 -0.25 -14.26
CA CYS A 57 10.88 -1.02 -14.30
C CYS A 57 11.03 -2.44 -13.74
N ARG A 58 12.26 -2.99 -13.69
CA ARG A 58 12.53 -4.36 -13.26
C ARG A 58 12.15 -4.60 -11.80
N LYS A 59 12.67 -3.78 -10.89
CA LYS A 59 12.44 -3.96 -9.44
C LYS A 59 10.96 -3.95 -9.04
N PRO A 60 10.11 -2.98 -9.47
CA PRO A 60 8.68 -3.01 -9.18
C PRO A 60 7.97 -4.27 -9.68
N PHE A 61 8.37 -4.77 -10.86
CA PHE A 61 7.82 -6.00 -11.40
C PHE A 61 8.19 -7.21 -10.52
N GLU A 62 9.47 -7.38 -10.21
CA GLU A 62 9.97 -8.47 -9.36
C GLU A 62 9.30 -8.44 -7.97
N GLN A 63 9.15 -7.24 -7.41
CA GLN A 63 8.49 -7.06 -6.13
C GLN A 63 7.01 -7.44 -6.18
N ALA A 64 6.29 -7.07 -7.23
CA ALA A 64 4.88 -7.44 -7.39
C ALA A 64 4.69 -8.97 -7.47
N ILE A 65 5.57 -9.67 -8.19
CA ILE A 65 5.55 -11.14 -8.28
C ILE A 65 5.82 -11.77 -6.91
N LYS A 66 6.82 -11.26 -6.20
CA LYS A 66 7.16 -11.72 -4.83
C LYS A 66 5.99 -11.50 -3.86
N ASP A 67 5.38 -10.32 -3.87
CA ASP A 67 4.25 -9.98 -2.99
C ASP A 67 3.03 -10.85 -3.25
N ALA A 68 2.81 -11.21 -4.52
CA ALA A 68 1.76 -12.15 -4.90
C ALA A 68 2.07 -13.61 -4.51
N SER A 69 3.30 -13.90 -4.03
CA SER A 69 3.78 -15.25 -3.76
C SER A 69 3.68 -16.19 -4.99
N LEU A 70 3.86 -15.61 -6.18
CA LEU A 70 3.82 -16.31 -7.46
C LEU A 70 5.23 -16.43 -8.06
N SER A 71 5.36 -17.29 -9.06
CA SER A 71 6.49 -17.31 -9.98
C SER A 71 6.08 -16.73 -11.34
N THR A 72 7.03 -16.33 -12.16
CA THR A 72 6.75 -15.86 -13.52
C THR A 72 6.09 -16.93 -14.40
N ASN A 73 6.25 -18.20 -14.06
CA ASN A 73 5.59 -19.31 -14.76
C ASN A 73 4.08 -19.38 -14.52
N ASP A 74 3.63 -18.89 -13.36
CA ASP A 74 2.22 -18.89 -12.96
C ASP A 74 1.40 -17.77 -13.65
N ILE A 75 2.09 -16.83 -14.34
CA ILE A 75 1.44 -15.75 -15.08
C ILE A 75 0.95 -16.33 -16.41
N GLU A 76 -0.35 -16.34 -16.65
CA GLU A 76 -0.91 -16.82 -17.91
C GLU A 76 -0.82 -15.78 -19.03
N HIS A 77 -1.13 -14.53 -18.73
CA HIS A 77 -1.19 -13.44 -19.69
C HIS A 77 -0.40 -12.23 -19.23
N VAL A 78 0.30 -11.60 -20.15
CA VAL A 78 0.98 -10.31 -19.93
C VAL A 78 0.32 -9.29 -20.85
N ILE A 79 -0.19 -8.20 -20.28
CA ILE A 79 -0.86 -7.12 -20.99
C ILE A 79 -0.08 -5.83 -20.76
N LEU A 80 0.33 -5.18 -21.85
CA LEU A 80 1.04 -3.92 -21.80
C LEU A 80 0.03 -2.75 -21.95
N VAL A 81 0.12 -1.76 -21.05
CA VAL A 81 -0.79 -0.61 -20.98
C VAL A 81 0.02 0.68 -20.91
N GLY A 82 -0.46 1.73 -21.59
CA GLY A 82 0.20 3.03 -21.69
C GLY A 82 1.04 3.18 -22.97
N GLY A 83 1.11 4.41 -23.51
CA GLY A 83 1.78 4.71 -24.77
C GLY A 83 3.22 4.24 -24.86
N SER A 84 4.02 4.43 -23.80
CA SER A 84 5.43 4.03 -23.73
C SER A 84 5.66 2.52 -23.89
N THR A 85 4.64 1.69 -23.66
CA THR A 85 4.74 0.24 -23.89
C THR A 85 4.75 -0.16 -25.37
N ARG A 86 4.51 0.79 -26.28
CA ARG A 86 4.68 0.60 -27.73
C ARG A 86 6.15 0.44 -28.13
N MET A 87 7.08 0.90 -27.27
CA MET A 87 8.52 0.76 -27.54
C MET A 87 8.94 -0.71 -27.56
N PRO A 88 9.62 -1.19 -28.62
CA PRO A 88 10.09 -2.57 -28.70
C PRO A 88 10.93 -3.01 -27.50
N ALA A 89 11.77 -2.11 -26.95
CA ALA A 89 12.60 -2.41 -25.79
C ALA A 89 11.79 -2.75 -24.53
N VAL A 90 10.58 -2.19 -24.35
CA VAL A 90 9.66 -2.55 -23.25
C VAL A 90 9.14 -3.98 -23.45
N THR A 91 8.72 -4.31 -24.68
CA THR A 91 8.26 -5.67 -25.03
C THR A 91 9.38 -6.70 -24.78
N GLU A 92 10.60 -6.40 -25.22
CA GLU A 92 11.77 -7.27 -25.05
C GLU A 92 12.13 -7.46 -23.57
N LEU A 93 12.08 -6.37 -22.76
CA LEU A 93 12.32 -6.44 -21.33
C LEU A 93 11.30 -7.39 -20.66
N VAL A 94 10.02 -7.19 -20.92
CA VAL A 94 8.94 -7.99 -20.32
C VAL A 94 9.03 -9.45 -20.77
N GLN A 95 9.31 -9.69 -22.03
CA GLN A 95 9.51 -11.06 -22.56
C GLN A 95 10.72 -11.74 -21.90
N THR A 96 11.80 -10.99 -21.65
CA THR A 96 12.98 -11.50 -20.94
C THR A 96 12.65 -11.86 -19.49
N MET A 97 11.84 -11.05 -18.81
CA MET A 97 11.49 -11.27 -17.41
C MET A 97 10.45 -12.36 -17.20
N THR A 98 9.52 -12.53 -18.13
CA THR A 98 8.38 -13.46 -17.99
C THR A 98 8.49 -14.71 -18.81
N GLY A 99 9.37 -14.74 -19.83
CA GLY A 99 9.43 -15.81 -20.82
C GLY A 99 8.23 -15.85 -21.78
N LYS A 100 7.33 -14.86 -21.71
CA LYS A 100 6.06 -14.83 -22.47
C LYS A 100 5.97 -13.59 -23.36
N GLU A 101 5.40 -13.76 -24.54
CA GLU A 101 5.10 -12.61 -25.42
C GLU A 101 3.89 -11.85 -24.89
N PRO A 102 3.99 -10.52 -24.71
CA PRO A 102 2.88 -9.70 -24.28
C PRO A 102 1.71 -9.72 -25.26
N ASN A 103 0.50 -9.73 -24.71
CA ASN A 103 -0.73 -9.68 -25.50
C ASN A 103 -0.88 -8.31 -26.18
N LYS A 104 -1.08 -8.32 -27.50
CA LYS A 104 -1.21 -7.13 -28.34
C LYS A 104 -2.66 -6.86 -28.79
N SER A 105 -3.65 -7.58 -28.23
CA SER A 105 -5.06 -7.46 -28.63
C SER A 105 -5.73 -6.19 -28.12
N VAL A 106 -5.16 -5.53 -27.11
CA VAL A 106 -5.69 -4.28 -26.54
C VAL A 106 -4.88 -3.09 -27.05
N ASN A 107 -5.57 -1.97 -27.31
CA ASN A 107 -4.89 -0.71 -27.61
C ASN A 107 -4.35 -0.11 -26.32
N PRO A 108 -3.02 0.01 -26.15
CA PRO A 108 -2.41 0.48 -24.91
C PRO A 108 -2.75 1.94 -24.56
N ASP A 109 -3.17 2.76 -25.51
CA ASP A 109 -3.53 4.16 -25.28
C ASP A 109 -4.98 4.33 -24.83
N GLU A 110 -5.88 3.43 -25.21
CA GLU A 110 -7.33 3.54 -25.02
C GLU A 110 -7.85 2.61 -23.91
N VAL A 111 -7.13 1.54 -23.59
CA VAL A 111 -7.62 0.47 -22.70
C VAL A 111 -8.01 1.00 -21.31
N VAL A 112 -7.34 2.03 -20.79
CA VAL A 112 -7.67 2.65 -19.50
C VAL A 112 -9.03 3.34 -19.58
N ALA A 113 -9.31 4.09 -20.65
CA ALA A 113 -10.61 4.76 -20.85
C ALA A 113 -11.74 3.73 -21.03
N VAL A 114 -11.48 2.67 -21.79
CA VAL A 114 -12.43 1.55 -21.95
C VAL A 114 -12.69 0.87 -20.62
N GLY A 115 -11.65 0.58 -19.84
CA GLY A 115 -11.75 0.00 -18.51
C GLY A 115 -12.57 0.88 -17.55
N ALA A 116 -12.35 2.19 -17.57
CA ALA A 116 -13.12 3.14 -16.76
C ALA A 116 -14.62 3.16 -17.15
N ALA A 117 -14.91 3.09 -18.45
CA ALA A 117 -16.30 3.01 -18.93
C ALA A 117 -16.97 1.70 -18.50
N VAL A 118 -16.27 0.57 -18.60
CA VAL A 118 -16.76 -0.74 -18.13
C VAL A 118 -17.01 -0.70 -16.62
N GLN A 119 -16.10 -0.14 -15.83
CA GLN A 119 -16.25 0.01 -14.39
C GLN A 119 -17.47 0.89 -14.03
N ALA A 120 -17.71 1.97 -14.75
CA ALA A 120 -18.91 2.77 -14.57
C ALA A 120 -20.20 1.96 -14.82
N GLY A 121 -20.19 1.08 -15.82
CA GLY A 121 -21.28 0.14 -16.10
C GLY A 121 -21.48 -0.88 -14.97
N VAL A 122 -20.39 -1.39 -14.38
CA VAL A 122 -20.46 -2.29 -13.22
C VAL A 122 -21.08 -1.58 -12.01
N LEU A 123 -20.64 -0.35 -11.70
CA LEU A 123 -21.17 0.44 -10.57
C LEU A 123 -22.66 0.78 -10.74
N LYS A 124 -23.12 0.95 -11.99
CA LYS A 124 -24.55 1.14 -12.29
C LYS A 124 -25.37 -0.15 -12.30
N GLY A 125 -24.73 -1.31 -12.22
CA GLY A 125 -25.36 -2.61 -12.32
C GLY A 125 -25.78 -3.01 -13.75
N GLU A 126 -25.28 -2.29 -14.77
CA GLU A 126 -25.51 -2.58 -16.19
C GLU A 126 -24.61 -3.72 -16.70
N VAL A 127 -23.41 -3.86 -16.12
CA VAL A 127 -22.44 -4.92 -16.41
C VAL A 127 -22.34 -5.79 -15.16
N LYS A 128 -22.67 -7.08 -15.28
CA LYS A 128 -22.73 -8.03 -14.13
C LYS A 128 -21.68 -9.13 -14.19
N ASP A 129 -21.04 -9.32 -15.32
CA ASP A 129 -20.14 -10.45 -15.59
C ASP A 129 -18.65 -10.08 -15.35
N ILE A 130 -18.38 -8.85 -14.91
CA ILE A 130 -17.03 -8.37 -14.67
C ILE A 130 -16.92 -7.91 -13.22
N LEU A 131 -15.94 -8.47 -12.51
CA LEU A 131 -15.57 -8.08 -11.15
C LEU A 131 -14.22 -7.40 -11.19
N LEU A 132 -14.17 -6.09 -10.83
CA LEU A 132 -12.91 -5.42 -10.54
C LEU A 132 -12.57 -5.66 -9.07
N LEU A 133 -11.40 -6.18 -8.83
CA LEU A 133 -10.83 -6.30 -7.49
C LEU A 133 -9.63 -5.35 -7.40
N ASP A 134 -9.67 -4.47 -6.43
CA ASP A 134 -8.55 -3.62 -6.06
C ASP A 134 -7.89 -4.15 -4.79
N VAL A 135 -6.74 -3.64 -4.42
CA VAL A 135 -5.99 -4.07 -3.25
C VAL A 135 -5.53 -2.88 -2.40
N THR A 136 -5.35 -3.14 -1.11
CA THR A 136 -4.75 -2.15 -0.21
C THR A 136 -3.27 -1.95 -0.54
N PRO A 137 -2.80 -0.70 -0.75
CA PRO A 137 -1.39 -0.45 -1.10
C PRO A 137 -0.43 -0.64 0.08
N LEU A 138 -0.92 -0.47 1.30
CA LEU A 138 -0.19 -0.63 2.55
C LEU A 138 -1.07 -1.29 3.60
N SER A 139 -0.45 -1.93 4.58
CA SER A 139 -1.14 -2.51 5.73
C SER A 139 -1.82 -1.44 6.57
N LEU A 140 -2.99 -1.78 7.10
CA LEU A 140 -3.78 -0.97 8.02
C LEU A 140 -3.83 -1.66 9.38
N GLY A 141 -3.74 -0.89 10.44
CA GLY A 141 -3.75 -1.43 11.79
C GLY A 141 -3.99 -0.37 12.86
N ILE A 142 -3.83 -0.78 14.10
CA ILE A 142 -3.94 0.08 15.27
C ILE A 142 -2.68 0.00 16.12
N GLU A 143 -2.44 1.06 16.89
CA GLU A 143 -1.45 1.04 17.96
C GLU A 143 -1.96 0.22 19.12
N THR A 144 -1.12 -0.69 19.61
CA THR A 144 -1.36 -1.50 20.80
C THR A 144 -0.33 -1.22 21.87
N LYS A 145 -0.51 -1.81 23.08
CA LYS A 145 0.36 -1.61 24.24
C LYS A 145 1.84 -1.79 23.88
N GLY A 146 2.66 -0.81 24.26
CA GLY A 146 4.10 -0.80 23.96
C GLY A 146 4.46 -0.07 22.67
N GLY A 147 3.50 0.64 22.01
CA GLY A 147 3.73 1.37 20.79
C GLY A 147 3.89 0.48 19.56
N VAL A 148 3.38 -0.74 19.61
CA VAL A 148 3.44 -1.70 18.50
C VAL A 148 2.28 -1.43 17.55
N MET A 149 2.53 -1.51 16.23
CA MET A 149 1.49 -1.55 15.22
C MET A 149 0.98 -2.98 15.06
N THR A 150 -0.26 -3.22 15.45
CA THR A 150 -0.96 -4.48 15.19
C THR A 150 -1.72 -4.36 13.89
N LYS A 151 -1.29 -5.11 12.88
CA LYS A 151 -1.91 -5.11 11.55
C LYS A 151 -3.26 -5.82 11.62
N MET A 152 -4.30 -5.14 11.11
CA MET A 152 -5.66 -5.66 10.96
C MET A 152 -5.91 -6.15 9.53
N ILE A 153 -5.40 -5.40 8.56
CA ILE A 153 -5.49 -5.71 7.13
C ILE A 153 -4.09 -5.57 6.55
N GLU A 154 -3.55 -6.64 6.01
CA GLU A 154 -2.24 -6.66 5.36
C GLU A 154 -2.27 -5.91 4.02
N ARG A 155 -1.12 -5.38 3.58
CA ARG A 155 -0.97 -4.84 2.23
C ARG A 155 -1.34 -5.89 1.17
N ASN A 156 -1.75 -5.45 0.00
CA ASN A 156 -2.19 -6.30 -1.10
C ASN A 156 -3.43 -7.17 -0.77
N THR A 157 -4.17 -6.85 0.29
CA THR A 157 -5.46 -7.48 0.55
C THR A 157 -6.50 -6.95 -0.43
N THR A 158 -7.20 -7.86 -1.11
CA THR A 158 -8.30 -7.53 -2.03
C THR A 158 -9.43 -6.80 -1.29
N ILE A 159 -9.95 -5.74 -1.89
CA ILE A 159 -11.11 -4.98 -1.39
C ILE A 159 -12.34 -5.20 -2.32
N PRO A 160 -13.57 -5.14 -1.78
CA PRO A 160 -13.91 -4.81 -0.39
C PRO A 160 -13.51 -5.91 0.61
N THR A 161 -13.15 -5.51 1.83
CA THR A 161 -12.77 -6.44 2.90
C THR A 161 -13.17 -5.93 4.27
N ARG A 162 -13.43 -6.86 5.19
CA ARG A 162 -13.73 -6.54 6.59
C ARG A 162 -12.95 -7.45 7.52
N ARG A 163 -12.36 -6.87 8.57
CA ARG A 163 -11.65 -7.59 9.64
C ARG A 163 -12.07 -7.07 10.99
N THR A 164 -12.24 -7.97 11.93
CA THR A 164 -12.67 -7.67 13.30
C THR A 164 -11.81 -8.45 14.27
N GLU A 165 -11.24 -7.75 15.26
CA GLU A 165 -10.45 -8.32 16.33
C GLU A 165 -10.91 -7.77 17.68
N VAL A 166 -10.69 -8.53 18.75
CA VAL A 166 -11.09 -8.15 20.11
C VAL A 166 -9.87 -7.79 20.92
N TYR A 167 -9.89 -6.59 21.46
CA TYR A 167 -8.87 -6.03 22.35
C TYR A 167 -9.43 -5.85 23.75
N THR A 168 -8.56 -5.45 24.67
CA THR A 168 -8.95 -5.21 26.06
C THR A 168 -8.24 -3.98 26.64
N THR A 169 -8.62 -3.57 27.85
CA THR A 169 -8.00 -2.45 28.56
C THR A 169 -6.60 -2.82 29.08
N ALA A 170 -5.71 -1.83 29.11
CA ALA A 170 -4.35 -1.95 29.61
C ALA A 170 -4.23 -1.67 31.10
N GLU A 171 -5.21 -0.96 31.71
CA GLU A 171 -5.22 -0.52 33.11
C GLU A 171 -6.53 -0.90 33.78
N ASP A 172 -6.49 -0.99 35.14
CA ASP A 172 -7.67 -1.22 35.95
C ASP A 172 -8.59 -0.01 35.92
N ASN A 173 -9.90 -0.26 35.81
CA ASN A 173 -10.93 0.79 35.79
C ASN A 173 -10.74 1.85 34.70
N GLN A 174 -10.12 1.48 33.59
CA GLN A 174 -9.89 2.38 32.44
C GLN A 174 -11.22 2.80 31.83
N PRO A 175 -11.58 4.11 31.87
CA PRO A 175 -12.91 4.58 31.47
C PRO A 175 -13.04 4.77 29.95
N SER A 176 -11.94 4.76 29.22
CA SER A 176 -11.91 4.95 27.77
C SER A 176 -10.70 4.25 27.14
N VAL A 177 -10.81 3.91 25.86
CA VAL A 177 -9.69 3.46 25.01
C VAL A 177 -9.54 4.37 23.81
N GLU A 178 -8.31 4.79 23.51
CA GLU A 178 -7.98 5.49 22.28
C GLU A 178 -7.68 4.46 21.18
N ILE A 179 -8.33 4.63 20.04
CA ILE A 179 -8.04 3.85 18.83
C ILE A 179 -7.22 4.74 17.92
N HIS A 180 -5.93 4.44 17.80
CA HIS A 180 -5.00 5.13 16.90
C HIS A 180 -4.84 4.31 15.62
N VAL A 181 -5.46 4.79 14.53
CA VAL A 181 -5.49 4.11 13.23
C VAL A 181 -4.25 4.48 12.43
N LEU A 182 -3.55 3.45 11.95
CA LEU A 182 -2.25 3.55 11.30
C LEU A 182 -2.25 2.92 9.91
N GLN A 183 -1.38 3.43 9.05
CA GLN A 183 -1.09 2.87 7.73
C GLN A 183 0.42 2.79 7.52
N GLY A 184 0.92 1.61 7.12
CA GLY A 184 2.34 1.39 6.83
C GLY A 184 2.80 -0.02 7.12
N GLU A 185 4.11 -0.23 6.99
CA GLU A 185 4.71 -1.56 7.11
C GLU A 185 5.65 -1.72 8.31
N ARG A 186 5.94 -0.63 9.06
CA ARG A 186 6.85 -0.65 10.22
C ARG A 186 6.16 -1.30 11.42
N GLU A 187 6.91 -2.07 12.22
CA GLU A 187 6.37 -2.76 13.40
C GLU A 187 6.02 -1.80 14.57
N MET A 188 6.65 -0.63 14.62
CA MET A 188 6.39 0.37 15.66
C MET A 188 5.47 1.46 15.15
N SER A 189 4.43 1.81 15.93
CA SER A 189 3.37 2.77 15.58
C SER A 189 3.91 4.13 15.13
N GLN A 190 4.93 4.64 15.80
CA GLN A 190 5.53 5.96 15.56
C GLN A 190 6.15 6.14 14.17
N PHE A 191 6.48 5.04 13.48
CA PHE A 191 7.09 5.06 12.16
C PHE A 191 6.09 4.85 11.02
N ASN A 192 4.81 4.71 11.36
CA ASN A 192 3.72 4.57 10.41
C ASN A 192 2.91 5.87 10.28
N LYS A 193 2.15 5.99 9.20
CA LYS A 193 1.28 7.14 8.97
C LYS A 193 0.04 7.04 9.84
N THR A 194 -0.23 8.07 10.64
CA THR A 194 -1.50 8.21 11.34
C THR A 194 -2.61 8.57 10.33
N LEU A 195 -3.67 7.77 10.28
CA LEU A 195 -4.87 8.04 9.52
C LEU A 195 -5.93 8.78 10.33
N GLY A 196 -5.97 8.52 11.63
CA GLY A 196 -6.88 9.18 12.55
C GLY A 196 -6.80 8.60 13.95
N LYS A 197 -7.45 9.29 14.89
CA LYS A 197 -7.60 8.86 16.27
C LYS A 197 -9.03 9.13 16.73
N PHE A 198 -9.59 8.22 17.50
CA PHE A 198 -10.87 8.41 18.18
C PHE A 198 -10.89 7.65 19.51
N GLN A 199 -11.81 8.00 20.38
CA GLN A 199 -11.92 7.40 21.71
C GLN A 199 -13.27 6.71 21.88
N LEU A 200 -13.26 5.47 22.33
CA LEU A 200 -14.41 4.81 22.92
C LEU A 200 -14.44 5.15 24.41
N VAL A 201 -15.47 5.85 24.82
CA VAL A 201 -15.64 6.35 26.21
C VAL A 201 -16.72 5.58 26.97
N ASP A 202 -16.81 5.84 28.28
CA ASP A 202 -17.80 5.25 29.17
C ASP A 202 -17.73 3.70 29.24
N ILE A 203 -16.53 3.17 29.26
CA ILE A 203 -16.30 1.77 29.56
C ILE A 203 -16.54 1.55 31.06
N PRO A 204 -17.36 0.58 31.46
CA PRO A 204 -17.60 0.31 32.87
C PRO A 204 -16.31 -0.05 33.63
N PRO A 205 -16.16 0.40 34.88
CA PRO A 205 -15.03 0.02 35.72
C PRO A 205 -14.91 -1.50 35.82
N ALA A 206 -13.74 -2.02 35.43
CA ALA A 206 -13.39 -3.43 35.51
C ALA A 206 -11.88 -3.61 35.63
N PRO A 207 -11.39 -4.73 36.13
CA PRO A 207 -9.98 -5.06 36.08
C PRO A 207 -9.45 -5.07 34.65
N ARG A 208 -8.20 -4.68 34.44
CA ARG A 208 -7.55 -4.75 33.11
C ARG A 208 -7.67 -6.17 32.53
N GLY A 209 -7.83 -6.25 31.23
CA GLY A 209 -7.99 -7.54 30.55
C GLY A 209 -9.41 -8.11 30.55
N VAL A 210 -10.37 -7.53 31.30
CA VAL A 210 -11.76 -7.98 31.37
C VAL A 210 -12.64 -7.35 30.29
N PRO A 211 -12.63 -6.02 30.05
CA PRO A 211 -13.42 -5.42 29.00
C PRO A 211 -13.06 -5.98 27.61
N GLN A 212 -14.05 -6.22 26.79
CA GLN A 212 -13.89 -6.72 25.42
C GLN A 212 -14.27 -5.62 24.42
N ILE A 213 -13.25 -5.04 23.80
CA ILE A 213 -13.39 -3.98 22.81
C ILE A 213 -13.22 -4.58 21.43
N GLU A 214 -14.30 -4.68 20.69
CA GLU A 214 -14.30 -5.16 19.32
C GLU A 214 -13.93 -4.02 18.37
N VAL A 215 -12.80 -4.16 17.69
CA VAL A 215 -12.34 -3.19 16.68
C VAL A 215 -12.55 -3.79 15.30
N THR A 216 -13.28 -3.07 14.45
CA THR A 216 -13.59 -3.49 13.09
C THR A 216 -13.01 -2.51 12.09
N PHE A 217 -12.30 -3.03 11.11
CA PHE A 217 -11.91 -2.34 9.88
C PHE A 217 -12.80 -2.84 8.75
N ASP A 218 -13.43 -1.93 8.04
CA ASP A 218 -14.31 -2.20 6.91
C ASP A 218 -13.89 -1.29 5.74
N ILE A 219 -13.42 -1.90 4.65
CA ILE A 219 -12.99 -1.18 3.45
C ILE A 219 -13.99 -1.50 2.34
N ASP A 220 -14.62 -0.47 1.81
CA ASP A 220 -15.56 -0.63 0.70
C ASP A 220 -14.83 -0.80 -0.66
N ALA A 221 -15.61 -1.04 -1.72
CA ALA A 221 -15.08 -1.21 -3.07
C ALA A 221 -14.42 0.06 -3.65
N ASN A 222 -14.60 1.22 -3.02
CA ASN A 222 -13.99 2.48 -3.42
C ASN A 222 -12.72 2.79 -2.61
N GLY A 223 -12.30 1.89 -1.70
CA GLY A 223 -11.15 2.07 -0.82
C GLY A 223 -11.41 3.01 0.36
N ILE A 224 -12.68 3.32 0.67
CA ILE A 224 -13.03 4.10 1.86
C ILE A 224 -12.93 3.19 3.07
N VAL A 225 -12.16 3.62 4.08
CA VAL A 225 -11.92 2.85 5.29
C VAL A 225 -12.80 3.35 6.42
N HIS A 226 -13.65 2.46 6.94
CA HIS A 226 -14.43 2.69 8.15
C HIS A 226 -13.80 1.90 9.29
N VAL A 227 -13.48 2.56 10.40
CA VAL A 227 -12.97 1.91 11.60
C VAL A 227 -13.93 2.16 12.74
N SER A 228 -14.42 1.11 13.38
CA SER A 228 -15.26 1.20 14.57
C SER A 228 -14.67 0.43 15.74
N ALA A 229 -14.98 0.92 16.95
CA ALA A 229 -14.67 0.26 18.20
C ALA A 229 -15.93 0.15 19.04
N LYS A 230 -16.24 -1.07 19.52
CA LYS A 230 -17.46 -1.37 20.26
C LYS A 230 -17.13 -2.12 21.56
N ASP A 231 -17.61 -1.61 22.67
CA ASP A 231 -17.64 -2.38 23.92
C ASP A 231 -18.74 -3.44 23.86
N ARG A 232 -18.35 -4.71 23.91
CA ARG A 232 -19.29 -5.84 23.85
C ARG A 232 -20.25 -5.91 25.03
N ALA A 233 -19.85 -5.40 26.21
CA ALA A 233 -20.67 -5.46 27.40
C ALA A 233 -21.80 -4.44 27.38
N THR A 234 -21.52 -3.20 26.96
CA THR A 234 -22.49 -2.10 26.95
C THR A 234 -23.15 -1.88 25.60
N GLY A 235 -22.53 -2.37 24.52
CA GLY A 235 -22.94 -2.12 23.14
C GLY A 235 -22.60 -0.71 22.65
N LYS A 236 -21.91 0.12 23.46
CA LYS A 236 -21.45 1.44 23.03
C LYS A 236 -20.42 1.31 21.92
N GLU A 237 -20.55 2.16 20.92
CA GLU A 237 -19.73 2.14 19.72
C GLU A 237 -19.31 3.56 19.33
N GLN A 238 -18.08 3.69 18.86
CA GLN A 238 -17.54 4.90 18.21
C GLN A 238 -16.86 4.50 16.93
N SER A 239 -16.83 5.41 15.96
CA SER A 239 -16.25 5.13 14.65
C SER A 239 -15.64 6.37 14.01
N ILE A 240 -14.72 6.11 13.06
CA ILE A 240 -14.16 7.11 12.17
C ILE A 240 -14.26 6.62 10.74
N THR A 241 -14.51 7.54 9.80
CA THR A 241 -14.45 7.28 8.37
C THR A 241 -13.26 8.02 7.78
N ILE A 242 -12.38 7.28 7.12
CA ILE A 242 -11.17 7.79 6.47
C ILE A 242 -11.43 7.80 4.97
N THR A 243 -11.67 8.99 4.43
CA THR A 243 -11.90 9.21 3.00
C THR A 243 -10.59 9.49 2.27
N GLY A 244 -10.55 9.30 0.96
CA GLY A 244 -9.37 9.32 0.09
C GLY A 244 -8.51 10.59 0.08
N GLN A 245 -8.80 11.61 0.90
CA GLN A 245 -7.87 12.73 1.14
C GLN A 245 -6.58 12.30 1.85
N SER A 246 -6.54 11.09 2.37
CA SER A 246 -5.35 10.46 2.95
C SER A 246 -4.58 9.59 1.94
N SER A 247 -4.94 9.61 0.66
CA SER A 247 -4.20 8.87 -0.36
C SER A 247 -2.74 9.33 -0.37
N LEU A 248 -1.83 8.37 -0.23
CA LEU A 248 -0.41 8.62 -0.37
C LEU A 248 -0.06 8.66 -1.86
N GLU A 249 0.81 9.60 -2.24
CA GLU A 249 1.44 9.54 -3.55
C GLU A 249 2.25 8.24 -3.67
N LYS A 250 2.34 7.70 -4.88
CA LYS A 250 3.02 6.43 -5.15
C LYS A 250 4.46 6.43 -4.62
N ASP A 251 5.21 7.49 -4.87
CA ASP A 251 6.60 7.62 -4.41
C ASP A 251 6.70 7.51 -2.87
N LYS A 252 5.67 8.00 -2.16
CA LYS A 252 5.62 7.90 -0.70
C LYS A 252 5.30 6.49 -0.23
N ILE A 253 4.45 5.77 -0.95
CA ILE A 253 4.16 4.34 -0.68
C ILE A 253 5.43 3.52 -0.86
N ASP A 254 6.12 3.69 -1.99
CA ASP A 254 7.37 2.98 -2.30
C ASP A 254 8.47 3.28 -1.27
N GLN A 255 8.57 4.54 -0.83
CA GLN A 255 9.48 4.94 0.25
C GLN A 255 9.14 4.24 1.57
N MET A 256 7.86 4.19 1.97
CA MET A 256 7.45 3.54 3.22
C MET A 256 7.73 2.04 3.21
N ILE A 257 7.60 1.38 2.07
CA ILE A 257 7.94 -0.04 1.91
C ILE A 257 9.46 -0.23 2.02
N ALA A 258 10.24 0.57 1.30
CA ALA A 258 11.71 0.50 1.34
C ALA A 258 12.26 0.79 2.75
N ASP A 259 11.71 1.79 3.45
CA ASP A 259 12.08 2.11 4.83
C ASP A 259 11.76 0.94 5.78
N ALA A 260 10.64 0.27 5.60
CA ALA A 260 10.28 -0.90 6.40
C ALA A 260 11.22 -2.07 6.17
N GLU A 261 11.60 -2.34 4.93
CA GLU A 261 12.58 -3.38 4.59
C GLU A 261 13.98 -3.06 5.15
N ALA A 262 14.42 -1.81 5.06
CA ALA A 262 15.72 -1.38 5.57
C ALA A 262 15.86 -1.51 7.08
N HIS A 263 14.75 -1.35 7.83
CA HIS A 263 14.74 -1.38 9.30
C HIS A 263 14.08 -2.63 9.88
N ALA A 264 13.78 -3.64 9.05
CA ALA A 264 13.02 -4.83 9.47
C ALA A 264 13.62 -5.56 10.69
N ASN A 265 14.95 -5.66 10.78
CA ASN A 265 15.61 -6.32 11.91
C ASN A 265 15.51 -5.47 13.18
N GLU A 266 15.78 -4.19 13.09
CA GLU A 266 15.70 -3.26 14.23
C GLU A 266 14.28 -3.16 14.78
N ASP A 267 13.29 -3.06 13.90
CA ASP A 267 11.87 -3.01 14.26
C ASP A 267 11.41 -4.31 14.92
N ARG A 268 11.86 -5.46 14.41
CA ARG A 268 11.55 -6.76 15.02
C ARG A 268 12.11 -6.86 16.44
N GLU A 269 13.35 -6.45 16.66
CA GLU A 269 13.95 -6.45 18.00
C GLU A 269 13.16 -5.53 18.96
N ARG A 270 12.77 -4.35 18.52
CA ARG A 270 11.97 -3.40 19.32
C ARG A 270 10.60 -3.99 19.67
N LYS A 271 9.95 -4.63 18.71
CA LYS A 271 8.66 -5.31 18.92
C LYS A 271 8.81 -6.44 19.93
N GLU A 272 9.79 -7.33 19.77
CA GLU A 272 10.08 -8.43 20.70
C GLU A 272 10.36 -7.93 22.12
N GLN A 273 11.09 -6.81 22.26
CA GLN A 273 11.31 -6.16 23.55
C GLN A 273 10.00 -5.63 24.16
N ALA A 274 9.16 -4.99 23.37
CA ALA A 274 7.86 -4.48 23.82
C ALA A 274 6.93 -5.63 24.24
N GLU A 275 6.85 -6.70 23.45
CA GLU A 275 6.04 -7.88 23.72
C GLU A 275 6.54 -8.63 24.97
N THR A 276 7.85 -8.78 25.12
CA THR A 276 8.46 -9.38 26.32
C THR A 276 8.13 -8.57 27.58
N ARG A 277 8.24 -7.23 27.48
CA ARG A 277 7.89 -6.34 28.59
C ARG A 277 6.40 -6.42 28.93
N ASN A 278 5.52 -6.46 27.93
CA ASN A 278 4.08 -6.59 28.11
C ASN A 278 3.71 -7.93 28.76
N SER A 279 4.39 -9.01 28.36
CA SER A 279 4.20 -10.35 28.91
C SER A 279 4.64 -10.41 30.38
N ALA A 280 5.81 -9.84 30.68
CA ALA A 280 6.32 -9.76 32.08
C ALA A 280 5.36 -8.93 32.96
N ASP A 281 4.91 -7.76 32.51
CA ASP A 281 3.95 -6.92 33.21
C ASP A 281 2.61 -7.65 33.45
N SER A 282 2.16 -8.42 32.48
CA SER A 282 0.93 -9.22 32.62
C SER A 282 1.09 -10.34 33.65
N LEU A 283 2.24 -11.01 33.66
CA LEU A 283 2.55 -12.06 34.64
C LEU A 283 2.64 -11.51 36.07
N VAL A 284 3.33 -10.38 36.24
CA VAL A 284 3.42 -9.69 37.56
C VAL A 284 2.03 -9.35 38.06
N TYR A 285 1.21 -8.73 37.23
CA TYR A 285 -0.16 -8.35 37.62
C TYR A 285 -1.01 -9.58 38.02
N GLN A 286 -0.95 -10.65 37.21
CA GLN A 286 -1.70 -11.88 37.52
C GLN A 286 -1.26 -12.50 38.83
N THR A 287 0.05 -12.51 39.09
CA THR A 287 0.62 -13.02 40.32
C THR A 287 0.19 -12.17 41.52
N GLU A 288 0.33 -10.85 41.43
CA GLU A 288 -0.11 -9.93 42.48
C GLU A 288 -1.61 -10.07 42.80
N LYS A 289 -2.43 -10.22 41.75
CA LYS A 289 -3.85 -10.46 41.88
C LYS A 289 -4.14 -11.77 42.58
N MET A 290 -3.47 -12.85 42.19
CA MET A 290 -3.60 -14.18 42.79
C MET A 290 -3.21 -14.15 44.27
N VAL A 291 -2.09 -13.50 44.62
CA VAL A 291 -1.66 -13.33 46.01
C VAL A 291 -2.70 -12.52 46.80
N ARG A 292 -3.23 -11.43 46.25
CA ARG A 292 -4.23 -10.59 46.91
C ARG A 292 -5.53 -11.38 47.18
N GLU A 293 -5.97 -12.18 46.22
CA GLU A 293 -7.24 -12.92 46.30
C GLU A 293 -7.14 -14.19 47.17
N ASN A 294 -5.93 -14.75 47.36
CA ASN A 294 -5.72 -15.98 48.08
C ASN A 294 -4.69 -15.86 49.24
N GLY A 295 -4.34 -14.64 49.64
CA GLY A 295 -3.34 -14.38 50.67
C GLY A 295 -3.58 -15.13 51.99
N ASP A 296 -4.85 -15.27 52.38
CA ASP A 296 -5.25 -16.01 53.59
C ASP A 296 -5.00 -17.53 53.49
N LYS A 297 -4.71 -18.05 52.30
CA LYS A 297 -4.49 -19.47 52.02
C LYS A 297 -3.00 -19.77 51.78
N LEU A 298 -2.16 -18.76 51.62
CA LEU A 298 -0.72 -18.88 51.45
C LEU A 298 -0.11 -18.89 52.84
N GLY A 299 0.67 -19.93 53.18
CA GLY A 299 1.41 -19.99 54.46
C GLY A 299 2.55 -18.97 54.49
N ASP A 300 3.02 -18.62 55.69
CA ASP A 300 4.11 -17.65 55.92
C ASP A 300 5.47 -18.07 55.31
N GLU A 301 5.60 -19.24 54.70
CA GLU A 301 6.83 -19.80 54.12
C GLU A 301 6.81 -19.93 52.58
N GLU A 302 5.81 -19.41 51.86
CA GLU A 302 5.74 -19.43 50.37
C GLU A 302 5.88 -18.01 49.74
#